data_d296c9dd1e2c0186ca3257ce883c9496
#
_entry.id   d296c9dd1e2c0186ca3257ce883c9496
#
_cell.length_a   1.000
_cell.length_b   1.000
_cell.length_c   1.000
_cell.angle_alpha   90.00
_cell.angle_beta   90.00
_cell.angle_gamma   90.00
#
_symmetry.space_group_name_H-M   'P 1'
#
loop_
_entity.id
_entity.type
_entity.pdbx_description
1 polymer ?
#
loop_
_entity_poly.entity_id
_entity_poly.type
_entity_poly.pdbx_seq_one_letter_code
_entity_poly.pdbx_strand_id
1 'polypeptide(L)'
;RADEVGLGTIVCADTVDELMAIAKLSPNLLVAEPTELIGTGKTSDENYVTQTIKSVREINPDIMVLQGAGIKNGQDVYDTIMLGAEATGSTSGIFCADDPAAMVEEMIHALRAAWDEKHKA
;
A
#
# COMPACT_ATOMS: atom_id res chain seq x y z
N ARG A 1 -18.74 -6.65 -13.13
CA ARG A 1 -18.96 -8.13 -13.11
C ARG A 1 -18.41 -8.78 -11.83
N ALA A 2 -17.25 -8.33 -11.31
CA ALA A 2 -16.69 -8.86 -10.06
C ALA A 2 -17.71 -8.76 -8.91
N ASP A 3 -18.28 -7.58 -8.69
CA ASP A 3 -19.26 -7.33 -7.63
C ASP A 3 -20.51 -8.21 -7.76
N GLU A 4 -20.99 -8.44 -8.99
CA GLU A 4 -22.16 -9.28 -9.25
C GLU A 4 -21.97 -10.74 -8.82
N VAL A 5 -20.73 -11.21 -8.75
CA VAL A 5 -20.37 -12.58 -8.35
C VAL A 5 -19.71 -12.63 -6.97
N GLY A 6 -19.69 -11.53 -6.25
CA GLY A 6 -19.19 -11.45 -4.89
C GLY A 6 -17.66 -11.46 -4.76
N LEU A 7 -16.93 -11.06 -5.80
CA LEU A 7 -15.48 -10.94 -5.77
C LEU A 7 -15.06 -9.54 -5.37
N GLY A 8 -14.07 -9.44 -4.47
CA GLY A 8 -13.36 -8.20 -4.21
C GLY A 8 -12.45 -7.83 -5.40
N THR A 9 -12.25 -6.53 -5.61
CA THR A 9 -11.39 -6.00 -6.68
C THR A 9 -10.17 -5.34 -6.10
N ILE A 10 -9.00 -5.66 -6.66
CA ILE A 10 -7.71 -4.97 -6.40
C ILE A 10 -7.23 -4.44 -7.74
N VAL A 11 -7.04 -3.12 -7.84
CA VAL A 11 -6.65 -2.46 -9.09
C VAL A 11 -5.37 -1.66 -8.87
N CYS A 12 -4.38 -1.88 -9.72
CA CYS A 12 -3.09 -1.20 -9.65
C CYS A 12 -3.05 0.00 -10.60
N ALA A 13 -2.38 1.06 -10.20
CA ALA A 13 -2.01 2.17 -11.06
C ALA A 13 -0.70 2.82 -10.60
N ASP A 14 -0.07 3.51 -11.52
CA ASP A 14 1.24 4.10 -11.41
C ASP A 14 1.18 5.56 -10.88
N THR A 15 0.30 6.34 -11.47
CA THR A 15 0.21 7.78 -11.21
C THR A 15 -1.02 8.16 -10.39
N VAL A 16 -0.94 9.29 -9.69
CA VAL A 16 -2.08 9.83 -8.92
C VAL A 16 -3.30 10.06 -9.81
N ASP A 17 -3.11 10.56 -11.05
CA ASP A 17 -4.20 10.82 -11.99
C ASP A 17 -4.91 9.54 -12.41
N GLU A 18 -4.16 8.44 -12.66
CA GLU A 18 -4.73 7.13 -12.95
C GLU A 18 -5.51 6.58 -11.75
N LEU A 19 -4.94 6.68 -10.55
CA LEU A 19 -5.60 6.26 -9.32
C LEU A 19 -6.91 7.01 -9.09
N MET A 20 -6.92 8.34 -9.33
CA MET A 20 -8.14 9.15 -9.25
C MET A 20 -9.19 8.73 -10.30
N ALA A 21 -8.75 8.40 -11.52
CA ALA A 21 -9.66 7.93 -12.56
C ALA A 21 -10.29 6.58 -12.18
N ILE A 22 -9.50 5.66 -11.64
CA ILE A 22 -9.93 4.33 -11.21
C ILE A 22 -10.82 4.43 -9.95
N ALA A 23 -10.52 5.34 -9.02
CA ALA A 23 -11.30 5.53 -7.80
C ALA A 23 -12.79 5.83 -8.09
N LYS A 24 -13.08 6.51 -9.21
CA LYS A 24 -14.46 6.76 -9.66
C LYS A 24 -15.25 5.48 -10.00
N LEU A 25 -14.55 4.36 -10.23
CA LEU A 25 -15.16 3.06 -10.48
C LEU A 25 -15.39 2.27 -9.18
N SER A 26 -14.98 2.83 -8.04
CA SER A 26 -15.17 2.26 -6.69
C SER A 26 -14.66 0.82 -6.53
N PRO A 27 -13.40 0.51 -6.85
CA PRO A 27 -12.82 -0.79 -6.50
C PRO A 27 -12.72 -0.93 -4.97
N ASN A 28 -12.58 -2.15 -4.47
CA ASN A 28 -12.42 -2.38 -3.04
C ASN A 28 -11.05 -1.90 -2.54
N LEU A 29 -10.00 -2.09 -3.35
CA LEU A 29 -8.64 -1.71 -3.02
C LEU A 29 -7.90 -1.17 -4.25
N LEU A 30 -7.18 -0.07 -4.06
CA LEU A 30 -6.25 0.49 -5.03
C LEU A 30 -4.81 0.23 -4.59
N VAL A 31 -4.00 -0.24 -5.52
CA VAL A 31 -2.54 -0.36 -5.34
C VAL A 31 -1.87 0.82 -6.02
N ALA A 32 -1.27 1.69 -5.23
CA ALA A 32 -0.44 2.79 -5.70
C ALA A 32 1.02 2.32 -5.76
N GLU A 33 1.51 2.09 -6.97
CA GLU A 33 2.83 1.50 -7.18
C GLU A 33 3.54 2.16 -8.36
N PRO A 34 4.34 3.22 -8.12
CA PRO A 34 5.14 3.83 -9.18
C PRO A 34 6.07 2.81 -9.83
N THR A 35 5.85 2.54 -11.12
CA THR A 35 6.51 1.46 -11.86
C THR A 35 8.03 1.60 -11.86
N GLU A 36 8.54 2.84 -11.88
CA GLU A 36 9.97 3.12 -11.84
C GLU A 36 10.66 2.75 -10.52
N LEU A 37 9.90 2.53 -9.45
CA LEU A 37 10.45 2.14 -8.14
C LEU A 37 10.44 0.63 -7.91
N ILE A 38 9.74 -0.14 -8.73
CA ILE A 38 9.64 -1.60 -8.56
C ILE A 38 11.03 -2.24 -8.65
N GLY A 39 11.39 -3.02 -7.64
CA GLY A 39 12.67 -3.73 -7.57
C GLY A 39 13.90 -2.86 -7.27
N THR A 40 13.74 -1.54 -7.08
CA THR A 40 14.88 -0.63 -6.80
C THR A 40 15.28 -0.62 -5.33
N GLY A 41 14.44 -1.08 -4.42
CA GLY A 41 14.60 -0.95 -2.96
C GLY A 41 14.45 0.50 -2.47
N LYS A 42 13.90 1.39 -3.29
CA LYS A 42 13.54 2.75 -2.90
C LYS A 42 12.03 2.82 -2.72
N THR A 43 11.59 3.22 -1.53
CA THR A 43 10.18 3.45 -1.23
C THR A 43 9.65 4.68 -1.97
N SER A 44 8.33 4.73 -2.13
CA SER A 44 7.66 5.91 -2.64
C SER A 44 7.93 7.12 -1.72
N ASP A 45 8.04 8.30 -2.32
CA ASP A 45 8.16 9.57 -1.62
C ASP A 45 6.91 9.81 -0.74
N GLU A 46 7.12 10.35 0.46
CA GLU A 46 6.04 10.66 1.42
C GLU A 46 4.96 11.57 0.82
N ASN A 47 5.34 12.52 -0.03
CA ASN A 47 4.39 13.38 -0.72
C ASN A 47 3.51 12.59 -1.67
N TYR A 48 4.09 11.65 -2.42
CA TYR A 48 3.33 10.77 -3.31
C TYR A 48 2.33 9.92 -2.51
N VAL A 49 2.78 9.30 -1.41
CA VAL A 49 1.92 8.46 -0.56
C VAL A 49 0.75 9.26 0.01
N THR A 50 1.04 10.40 0.64
CA THR A 50 0.01 11.23 1.28
C THR A 50 -0.93 11.87 0.27
N GLN A 51 -0.43 12.34 -0.88
CA GLN A 51 -1.24 12.91 -1.95
C GLN A 51 -2.17 11.85 -2.56
N THR A 52 -1.67 10.66 -2.83
CA THR A 52 -2.44 9.55 -3.36
C THR A 52 -3.61 9.21 -2.45
N ILE A 53 -3.32 8.97 -1.16
CA ILE A 53 -4.34 8.62 -0.16
C ILE A 53 -5.41 9.71 -0.06
N LYS A 54 -4.98 10.97 0.04
CA LYS A 54 -5.89 12.11 0.11
C LYS A 54 -6.79 12.19 -1.12
N SER A 55 -6.22 12.12 -2.32
CA SER A 55 -6.95 12.24 -3.59
C SER A 55 -7.97 11.10 -3.79
N VAL A 56 -7.60 9.88 -3.43
CA VAL A 56 -8.52 8.73 -3.49
C VAL A 56 -9.68 8.90 -2.51
N ARG A 57 -9.39 9.31 -1.26
CA ARG A 57 -10.42 9.51 -0.22
C ARG A 57 -11.37 10.66 -0.52
N GLU A 58 -10.93 11.70 -1.21
CA GLU A 58 -11.82 12.78 -1.67
C GLU A 58 -12.85 12.28 -2.70
N ILE A 59 -12.55 11.22 -3.44
CA ILE A 59 -13.45 10.60 -4.42
C ILE A 59 -14.35 9.56 -3.76
N ASN A 60 -13.74 8.63 -3.02
CA ASN A 60 -14.45 7.59 -2.29
C ASN A 60 -13.65 7.15 -1.06
N PRO A 61 -14.11 7.49 0.17
CA PRO A 61 -13.41 7.17 1.42
C PRO A 61 -13.42 5.68 1.78
N ASP A 62 -14.27 4.88 1.14
CA ASP A 62 -14.38 3.44 1.42
C ASP A 62 -13.33 2.60 0.67
N ILE A 63 -12.59 3.20 -0.27
CA ILE A 63 -11.53 2.52 -0.99
C ILE A 63 -10.29 2.40 -0.09
N MET A 64 -9.83 1.19 0.12
CA MET A 64 -8.56 0.95 0.79
C MET A 64 -7.39 1.26 -0.16
N VAL A 65 -6.35 1.92 0.35
CA VAL A 65 -5.14 2.22 -0.43
C VAL A 65 -3.97 1.39 0.08
N LEU A 66 -3.46 0.52 -0.80
CA LEU A 66 -2.21 -0.19 -0.62
C LEU A 66 -1.09 0.59 -1.31
N GLN A 67 -0.06 0.92 -0.57
CA GLN A 67 1.16 1.48 -1.14
C GLN A 67 2.16 0.36 -1.40
N GLY A 68 2.57 0.20 -2.66
CA GLY A 68 3.59 -0.73 -3.10
C GLY A 68 4.90 -0.03 -3.42
N ALA A 69 5.77 -0.74 -4.10
CA ALA A 69 7.11 -0.36 -4.54
C ALA A 69 8.14 -0.09 -3.43
N GLY A 70 9.26 -0.77 -3.53
CA GLY A 70 10.46 -0.50 -2.76
C GLY A 70 10.45 -0.93 -1.29
N ILE A 71 9.37 -1.50 -0.78
CA ILE A 71 9.28 -2.02 0.60
C ILE A 71 10.24 -3.20 0.77
N LYS A 72 11.16 -3.13 1.73
CA LYS A 72 12.24 -4.11 1.92
C LYS A 72 12.44 -4.60 3.35
N ASN A 73 11.84 -3.94 4.34
CA ASN A 73 11.99 -4.28 5.76
C ASN A 73 10.78 -3.79 6.58
N GLY A 74 10.76 -4.12 7.88
CA GLY A 74 9.70 -3.70 8.79
C GLY A 74 9.59 -2.18 8.96
N GLN A 75 10.71 -1.45 8.91
CA GLN A 75 10.65 0.01 9.04
C GLN A 75 9.90 0.66 7.87
N ASP A 76 10.15 0.21 6.64
CA ASP A 76 9.42 0.71 5.46
C ASP A 76 7.92 0.43 5.58
N VAL A 77 7.54 -0.73 6.12
CA VAL A 77 6.13 -1.08 6.41
C VAL A 77 5.54 -0.11 7.44
N TYR A 78 6.23 0.06 8.57
CA TYR A 78 5.77 0.95 9.64
C TYR A 78 5.53 2.37 9.14
N ASP A 79 6.51 2.95 8.44
CA ASP A 79 6.45 4.32 7.93
C ASP A 79 5.29 4.48 6.94
N THR A 80 5.12 3.53 6.02
CA THR A 80 4.04 3.54 5.03
C THR A 80 2.65 3.52 5.68
N ILE A 81 2.45 2.70 6.70
CA ILE A 81 1.18 2.66 7.45
C ILE A 81 0.98 3.95 8.26
N MET A 82 2.03 4.50 8.86
CA MET A 82 1.95 5.78 9.59
C MET A 82 1.59 6.96 8.68
N LEU A 83 2.00 6.94 7.42
CA LEU A 83 1.60 7.93 6.40
C LEU A 83 0.12 7.83 5.99
N GLY A 84 -0.57 6.77 6.35
CA GLY A 84 -2.02 6.65 6.17
C GLY A 84 -2.50 5.52 5.27
N ALA A 85 -1.59 4.73 4.68
CA ALA A 85 -1.96 3.54 3.93
C ALA A 85 -2.67 2.52 4.84
N GLU A 86 -3.62 1.78 4.29
CA GLU A 86 -4.29 0.67 4.98
C GLU A 86 -3.56 -0.66 4.78
N ALA A 87 -2.74 -0.73 3.74
CA ALA A 87 -1.97 -1.92 3.43
C ALA A 87 -0.66 -1.56 2.72
N THR A 88 0.27 -2.49 2.73
CA THR A 88 1.49 -2.46 1.92
C THR A 88 1.88 -3.88 1.53
N GLY A 89 2.84 -4.01 0.63
CA GLY A 89 3.31 -5.32 0.17
C GLY A 89 4.74 -5.27 -0.34
N SER A 90 5.37 -6.43 -0.34
CA SER A 90 6.74 -6.58 -0.83
C SER A 90 6.92 -7.93 -1.51
N THR A 91 7.63 -7.94 -2.63
CA THR A 91 8.05 -9.16 -3.32
C THR A 91 9.54 -9.38 -3.10
N SER A 92 10.38 -8.53 -3.69
CA SER A 92 11.84 -8.66 -3.61
C SER A 92 12.38 -8.48 -2.18
N GLY A 93 11.80 -7.59 -1.39
CA GLY A 93 12.20 -7.41 0.01
C GLY A 93 12.03 -8.67 0.86
N ILE A 94 11.06 -9.53 0.51
CA ILE A 94 10.84 -10.81 1.20
C ILE A 94 11.69 -11.91 0.54
N PHE A 95 11.52 -12.14 -0.76
CA PHE A 95 12.11 -13.30 -1.43
C PHE A 95 13.63 -13.21 -1.60
N CYS A 96 14.23 -12.00 -1.55
CA CYS A 96 15.67 -11.80 -1.59
C CYS A 96 16.30 -11.61 -0.21
N ALA A 97 15.53 -11.70 0.88
CA ALA A 97 16.09 -11.68 2.23
C ALA A 97 16.83 -12.98 2.53
N ASP A 98 17.82 -12.91 3.41
CA ASP A 98 18.59 -14.08 3.88
C ASP A 98 17.66 -15.12 4.53
N ASP A 99 16.66 -14.67 5.27
CA ASP A 99 15.57 -15.48 5.83
C ASP A 99 14.22 -14.83 5.48
N PRO A 100 13.54 -15.29 4.42
CA PRO A 100 12.25 -14.75 4.01
C PRO A 100 11.16 -14.89 5.07
N ALA A 101 11.18 -15.95 5.88
CA ALA A 101 10.18 -16.16 6.92
C ALA A 101 10.35 -15.16 8.06
N ALA A 102 11.56 -14.93 8.51
CA ALA A 102 11.87 -13.91 9.52
C ALA A 102 11.53 -12.50 9.00
N MET A 103 11.77 -12.21 7.73
CA MET A 103 11.41 -10.93 7.11
C MET A 103 9.89 -10.71 7.11
N VAL A 104 9.10 -11.72 6.77
CA VAL A 104 7.62 -11.63 6.84
C VAL A 104 7.17 -11.37 8.27
N GLU A 105 7.75 -12.06 9.25
CA GLU A 105 7.43 -11.86 10.67
C GLU A 105 7.76 -10.43 11.11
N GLU A 106 8.93 -9.91 10.76
CA GLU A 106 9.34 -8.52 11.00
C GLU A 106 8.33 -7.53 10.43
N MET A 107 7.94 -7.71 9.16
CA MET A 107 6.99 -6.82 8.48
C MET A 107 5.60 -6.87 9.12
N ILE A 108 5.10 -8.05 9.54
CA ILE A 108 3.81 -8.20 10.22
C ILE A 108 3.84 -7.50 11.58
N HIS A 109 4.92 -7.64 12.34
CA HIS A 109 5.08 -6.96 13.63
C HIS A 109 5.12 -5.44 13.47
N ALA A 110 5.83 -4.93 12.46
CA ALA A 110 5.90 -3.52 12.16
C ALA A 110 4.54 -2.93 11.76
N LEU A 111 3.80 -3.65 10.89
CA LEU A 111 2.44 -3.28 10.51
C LEU A 111 1.52 -3.20 11.73
N ARG A 112 1.57 -4.21 12.60
CA ARG A 112 0.77 -4.25 13.83
C ARG A 112 1.13 -3.10 14.77
N ALA A 113 2.42 -2.80 14.94
CA ALA A 113 2.87 -1.69 15.78
C ALA A 113 2.36 -0.34 15.26
N ALA A 114 2.47 -0.09 13.96
CA ALA A 114 1.95 1.13 13.32
C ALA A 114 0.43 1.24 13.47
N TRP A 115 -0.30 0.14 13.27
CA TRP A 115 -1.75 0.09 13.45
C TRP A 115 -2.15 0.42 14.89
N ASP A 116 -1.52 -0.22 15.86
CA ASP A 116 -1.82 0.00 17.28
C ASP A 116 -1.50 1.44 17.69
N GLU A 117 -0.45 2.04 17.14
CA GLU A 117 -0.09 3.44 17.41
C GLU A 117 -1.12 4.42 16.86
N LYS A 118 -1.56 4.22 15.61
CA LYS A 118 -2.59 5.05 14.97
C LYS A 118 -3.96 4.97 15.68
N HIS A 119 -4.26 3.85 16.34
CA HIS A 119 -5.54 3.58 16.97
C HIS A 119 -5.49 3.61 18.50
N LYS A 120 -4.41 4.10 19.09
CA LYS A 120 -4.38 4.42 20.52
C LYS A 120 -5.38 5.54 20.77
N ALA A 121 -6.45 5.20 21.53
CA ALA A 121 -7.44 6.15 21.99
C ALA A 121 -6.84 7.09 23.05
#